data_459f6413cfcb466721727ae7d0e772e3
#
_entry.id   459f6413cfcb466721727ae7d0e772e3
#
_cell.length_a   1.000
_cell.length_b   1.000
_cell.length_c   1.000
_cell.angle_alpha   90.00
_cell.angle_beta   90.00
_cell.angle_gamma   90.00
#
_symmetry.space_group_name_H-M   'P 1'
#
loop_
_entity.id
_entity.type
_entity.pdbx_description
1 polymer ?
#
loop_
_entity_poly.entity_id
_entity_poly.type
_entity_poly.pdbx_seq_one_letter_code
_entity_poly.pdbx_strand_id
1 'polypeptide(L)'
;MDDPFAEPTDTRQAILGAAFRALCEHGYADLTIKRIGEEFDKSQSLVYHHYAGKDELLVDLLGFLIDDFEASVYASAFDVPPRERLDTFVGAMTDPDAIPSEYGPDGRFMTAIVELRAQAATDDAYRDHFDRSDRVFEEFLEQTIRAAAADLDDEREAAGADADSPGGQPAIPPAEVASTLQTLSTGGMVRWATTSDRGWTADTQRGARRYLETVLPDVEPSG
;
A
#
# COMPACT_ATOMS: atom_id res chain seq x y z
N MET A 1 3.99 -7.64 -6.45
CA MET A 1 4.70 -8.00 -5.21
C MET A 1 4.69 -9.52 -5.14
N ASP A 2 5.87 -10.13 -5.18
CA ASP A 2 5.98 -11.58 -5.00
C ASP A 2 5.42 -11.93 -3.61
N ASP A 3 4.94 -13.17 -3.44
CA ASP A 3 4.49 -13.65 -2.13
C ASP A 3 5.68 -13.57 -1.15
N PRO A 4 5.66 -12.67 -0.14
CA PRO A 4 6.77 -12.48 0.78
C PRO A 4 7.02 -13.72 1.66
N PHE A 5 6.14 -14.71 1.57
CA PHE A 5 6.20 -15.97 2.30
C PHE A 5 6.44 -17.20 1.42
N ALA A 6 6.71 -17.02 0.10
CA ALA A 6 6.94 -18.15 -0.81
C ALA A 6 8.15 -18.98 -0.42
N GLU A 7 9.24 -18.35 0.08
CA GLU A 7 10.47 -19.01 0.53
C GLU A 7 10.84 -18.51 1.94
N PRO A 8 10.19 -19.00 3.00
CA PRO A 8 10.46 -18.54 4.35
C PRO A 8 11.89 -18.91 4.79
N THR A 9 12.67 -17.93 5.23
CA THR A 9 14.08 -18.10 5.62
C THR A 9 14.25 -18.74 6.99
N ASP A 10 13.22 -18.67 7.83
CA ASP A 10 13.21 -19.23 9.18
C ASP A 10 11.82 -19.68 9.65
N THR A 11 11.75 -20.21 10.86
CA THR A 11 10.49 -20.68 11.44
C THR A 11 9.50 -19.55 11.72
N ARG A 12 9.98 -18.35 12.10
CA ARG A 12 9.14 -17.20 12.35
C ARG A 12 8.43 -16.77 11.04
N GLN A 13 9.16 -16.62 9.96
CA GLN A 13 8.57 -16.28 8.66
C GLN A 13 7.58 -17.37 8.18
N ALA A 14 7.88 -18.64 8.37
CA ALA A 14 6.96 -19.73 8.03
C ALA A 14 5.64 -19.65 8.85
N ILE A 15 5.70 -19.26 10.13
CA ILE A 15 4.52 -19.03 10.96
C ILE A 15 3.75 -17.79 10.49
N LEU A 16 4.43 -16.68 10.18
CA LEU A 16 3.80 -15.45 9.66
C LEU A 16 3.10 -15.72 8.33
N GLY A 17 3.71 -16.52 7.43
CA GLY A 17 3.07 -16.92 6.17
C GLY A 17 1.82 -17.77 6.37
N ALA A 18 1.84 -18.72 7.31
CA ALA A 18 0.66 -19.49 7.67
C ALA A 18 -0.45 -18.60 8.29
N ALA A 19 -0.07 -17.65 9.14
CA ALA A 19 -1.01 -16.68 9.71
C ALA A 19 -1.62 -15.79 8.64
N PHE A 20 -0.83 -15.33 7.68
CA PHE A 20 -1.29 -14.53 6.54
C PHE A 20 -2.32 -15.29 5.70
N ARG A 21 -2.01 -16.53 5.30
CA ARG A 21 -2.96 -17.37 4.53
C ARG A 21 -4.24 -17.63 5.29
N ALA A 22 -4.15 -18.02 6.57
CA ALA A 22 -5.31 -18.27 7.42
C ALA A 22 -6.16 -17.00 7.63
N LEU A 23 -5.53 -15.83 7.76
CA LEU A 23 -6.21 -14.53 7.88
C LEU A 23 -6.96 -14.19 6.57
N CYS A 24 -6.31 -14.35 5.43
CA CYS A 24 -6.95 -14.11 4.11
C CYS A 24 -8.10 -15.08 3.82
N GLU A 25 -8.05 -16.31 4.34
CA GLU A 25 -9.11 -17.30 4.11
C GLU A 25 -10.28 -17.16 5.08
N HIS A 26 -10.01 -16.86 6.35
CA HIS A 26 -11.02 -16.94 7.42
C HIS A 26 -11.43 -15.59 7.99
N GLY A 27 -10.68 -14.52 7.72
CA GLY A 27 -10.84 -13.21 8.36
C GLY A 27 -10.38 -13.18 9.83
N TYR A 28 -10.24 -11.98 10.38
CA TYR A 28 -9.76 -11.77 11.77
C TYR A 28 -10.67 -12.40 12.82
N ALA A 29 -12.01 -12.28 12.66
CA ALA A 29 -12.97 -12.74 13.65
C ALA A 29 -12.90 -14.26 13.88
N ASP A 30 -12.75 -15.01 12.79
CA ASP A 30 -12.71 -16.46 12.80
C ASP A 30 -11.30 -17.06 12.88
N LEU A 31 -10.26 -16.22 12.87
CA LEU A 31 -8.87 -16.64 12.99
C LEU A 31 -8.56 -17.16 14.40
N THR A 32 -7.93 -18.34 14.44
CA THR A 32 -7.47 -18.98 15.67
C THR A 32 -6.08 -19.56 15.46
N ILE A 33 -5.30 -19.73 16.54
CA ILE A 33 -4.00 -20.43 16.46
C ILE A 33 -4.14 -21.84 15.87
N LYS A 34 -5.29 -22.48 16.08
CA LYS A 34 -5.57 -23.80 15.46
C LYS A 34 -5.63 -23.70 13.95
N ARG A 35 -6.38 -22.73 13.39
CA ARG A 35 -6.47 -22.51 11.93
C ARG A 35 -5.13 -22.10 11.34
N ILE A 36 -4.37 -21.26 12.03
CA ILE A 36 -3.00 -20.94 11.63
C ILE A 36 -2.13 -22.20 11.58
N GLY A 37 -2.28 -23.08 12.57
CA GLY A 37 -1.57 -24.35 12.62
C GLY A 37 -1.97 -25.36 11.52
N GLU A 38 -3.17 -25.26 10.97
CA GLU A 38 -3.63 -26.06 9.82
C GLU A 38 -2.95 -25.61 8.51
N GLU A 39 -2.61 -24.31 8.39
CA GLU A 39 -1.82 -23.73 7.30
C GLU A 39 -0.31 -23.87 7.47
N PHE A 40 0.14 -24.45 8.58
CA PHE A 40 1.54 -24.53 8.94
C PHE A 40 2.02 -25.99 8.87
N ASP A 41 2.95 -26.29 7.97
CA ASP A 41 3.46 -27.64 7.69
C ASP A 41 4.18 -28.31 8.87
N LYS A 42 4.37 -27.60 9.99
CA LYS A 42 5.02 -28.10 11.19
C LYS A 42 4.03 -28.17 12.36
N SER A 43 4.50 -28.60 13.52
CA SER A 43 3.67 -28.76 14.72
C SER A 43 3.05 -27.44 15.20
N GLN A 44 1.74 -27.43 15.45
CA GLN A 44 1.01 -26.32 16.07
C GLN A 44 1.64 -25.88 17.42
N SER A 45 2.25 -26.80 18.18
CA SER A 45 2.94 -26.47 19.43
C SER A 45 4.09 -25.48 19.20
N LEU A 46 4.65 -25.43 18.00
CA LEU A 46 5.71 -24.50 17.64
C LEU A 46 5.19 -23.06 17.53
N VAL A 47 3.94 -22.87 17.07
CA VAL A 47 3.30 -21.54 17.06
C VAL A 47 3.16 -21.02 18.49
N TYR A 48 2.69 -21.86 19.44
CA TYR A 48 2.58 -21.49 20.85
C TYR A 48 3.93 -21.26 21.55
N HIS A 49 5.03 -21.80 20.99
CA HIS A 49 6.37 -21.52 21.49
C HIS A 49 6.84 -20.11 21.11
N HIS A 50 6.38 -19.59 19.98
CA HIS A 50 6.77 -18.27 19.46
C HIS A 50 5.84 -17.15 19.91
N TYR A 51 4.53 -17.42 20.06
CA TYR A 51 3.51 -16.40 20.32
C TYR A 51 2.53 -16.83 21.41
N ALA A 52 2.22 -15.93 22.34
CA ALA A 52 1.25 -16.17 23.40
C ALA A 52 -0.20 -16.24 22.89
N GLY A 53 -0.49 -15.60 21.73
CA GLY A 53 -1.81 -15.57 21.14
C GLY A 53 -1.81 -15.06 19.70
N LYS A 54 -3.01 -15.04 19.08
CA LYS A 54 -3.16 -14.60 17.70
C LYS A 54 -2.82 -13.12 17.53
N ASP A 55 -3.14 -12.27 18.52
CA ASP A 55 -2.97 -10.83 18.38
C ASP A 55 -1.47 -10.45 18.39
N GLU A 56 -0.66 -11.06 19.26
CA GLU A 56 0.80 -10.90 19.23
C GLU A 56 1.40 -11.34 17.88
N LEU A 57 0.91 -12.47 17.34
CA LEU A 57 1.34 -12.97 16.04
C LEU A 57 0.93 -12.03 14.91
N LEU A 58 -0.29 -11.48 14.94
CA LEU A 58 -0.79 -10.57 13.89
C LEU A 58 -0.11 -9.20 13.95
N VAL A 59 0.24 -8.71 15.13
CA VAL A 59 1.06 -7.50 15.30
C VAL A 59 2.45 -7.71 14.67
N ASP A 60 3.07 -8.87 14.89
CA ASP A 60 4.35 -9.23 14.26
C ASP A 60 4.23 -9.40 12.73
N LEU A 61 3.12 -9.97 12.26
CA LEU A 61 2.80 -10.06 10.82
C LEU A 61 2.69 -8.67 10.17
N LEU A 62 1.98 -7.73 10.80
CA LEU A 62 1.88 -6.36 10.30
C LEU A 62 3.25 -5.70 10.20
N GLY A 63 4.10 -5.84 11.23
CA GLY A 63 5.47 -5.34 11.20
C GLY A 63 6.26 -5.88 10.02
N PHE A 64 6.19 -7.20 9.80
CA PHE A 64 6.86 -7.87 8.68
C PHE A 64 6.37 -7.34 7.31
N LEU A 65 5.05 -7.22 7.13
CA LEU A 65 4.46 -6.72 5.88
C LEU A 65 4.84 -5.26 5.57
N ILE A 66 4.96 -4.42 6.61
CA ILE A 66 5.42 -3.04 6.45
C ILE A 66 6.90 -3.01 6.06
N ASP A 67 7.75 -3.81 6.71
CA ASP A 67 9.17 -3.91 6.39
C ASP A 67 9.40 -4.40 4.95
N ASP A 68 8.62 -5.42 4.52
CA ASP A 68 8.67 -5.96 3.15
C ASP A 68 8.20 -4.93 2.11
N PHE A 69 7.11 -4.22 2.40
CA PHE A 69 6.64 -3.13 1.53
C PHE A 69 7.70 -2.04 1.40
N GLU A 70 8.27 -1.58 2.50
CA GLU A 70 9.32 -0.55 2.51
C GLU A 70 10.52 -0.98 1.67
N ALA A 71 11.00 -2.23 1.84
CA ALA A 71 12.08 -2.77 1.04
C ALA A 71 11.74 -2.87 -0.46
N SER A 72 10.52 -3.29 -0.79
CA SER A 72 10.03 -3.43 -2.17
C SER A 72 9.92 -2.08 -2.88
N VAL A 73 9.44 -1.04 -2.17
CA VAL A 73 9.35 0.32 -2.68
C VAL A 73 10.72 0.86 -3.06
N TYR A 74 11.72 0.67 -2.21
CA TYR A 74 13.08 1.11 -2.51
C TYR A 74 13.72 0.32 -3.65
N ALA A 75 13.41 -0.97 -3.79
CA ALA A 75 13.95 -1.81 -4.87
C ALA A 75 13.34 -1.47 -6.25
N SER A 76 12.04 -1.17 -6.32
CA SER A 76 11.31 -0.90 -7.59
C SER A 76 11.32 0.58 -8.01
N ALA A 77 11.86 1.48 -7.18
CA ALA A 77 11.80 2.92 -7.40
C ALA A 77 12.47 3.41 -8.70
N PHE A 78 13.30 2.60 -9.33
CA PHE A 78 14.09 2.99 -10.52
C PHE A 78 13.54 2.47 -11.85
N ASP A 79 12.59 1.51 -11.83
CA ASP A 79 12.16 0.81 -13.06
C ASP A 79 10.85 1.36 -13.65
N VAL A 80 10.10 2.16 -12.89
CA VAL A 80 8.78 2.69 -13.31
C VAL A 80 8.75 4.21 -13.17
N PRO A 81 8.27 4.96 -14.20
CA PRO A 81 8.13 6.41 -14.09
C PRO A 81 7.34 6.85 -12.85
N PRO A 82 7.75 7.95 -12.17
CA PRO A 82 7.10 8.40 -10.93
C PRO A 82 5.59 8.62 -11.09
N ARG A 83 5.14 9.14 -12.21
CA ARG A 83 3.71 9.35 -12.51
C ARG A 83 2.94 8.04 -12.57
N GLU A 84 3.48 7.03 -13.24
CA GLU A 84 2.88 5.70 -13.33
C GLU A 84 2.82 4.99 -11.97
N ARG A 85 3.81 5.22 -11.10
CA ARG A 85 3.79 4.72 -9.71
C ARG A 85 2.64 5.29 -8.90
N LEU A 86 2.33 6.60 -9.03
CA LEU A 86 1.19 7.24 -8.37
C LEU A 86 -0.14 6.68 -8.87
N ASP A 87 -0.30 6.51 -10.18
CA ASP A 87 -1.49 5.91 -10.78
C ASP A 87 -1.68 4.45 -10.32
N THR A 88 -0.61 3.67 -10.26
CA THR A 88 -0.62 2.28 -9.78
C THR A 88 -0.99 2.21 -8.30
N PHE A 89 -0.43 3.08 -7.45
CA PHE A 89 -0.76 3.13 -6.04
C PHE A 89 -2.25 3.41 -5.80
N VAL A 90 -2.79 4.45 -6.44
CA VAL A 90 -4.21 4.80 -6.33
C VAL A 90 -5.09 3.67 -6.86
N GLY A 91 -4.70 3.06 -7.98
CA GLY A 91 -5.39 1.91 -8.57
C GLY A 91 -5.46 0.74 -7.60
N ALA A 92 -4.32 0.33 -7.05
CA ALA A 92 -4.22 -0.80 -6.11
C ALA A 92 -5.08 -0.60 -4.86
N MET A 93 -5.14 0.61 -4.33
CA MET A 93 -5.90 0.91 -3.11
C MET A 93 -7.40 1.07 -3.35
N THR A 94 -7.84 1.34 -4.58
CA THR A 94 -9.26 1.53 -4.90
C THR A 94 -9.90 0.35 -5.63
N ASP A 95 -9.13 -0.41 -6.37
CA ASP A 95 -9.59 -1.61 -7.09
C ASP A 95 -8.45 -2.64 -7.20
N PRO A 96 -8.14 -3.33 -6.10
CA PRO A 96 -7.04 -4.31 -6.06
C PRO A 96 -7.23 -5.47 -7.04
N ASP A 97 -8.48 -5.83 -7.37
CA ASP A 97 -8.76 -6.91 -8.32
C ASP A 97 -8.45 -6.54 -9.78
N ALA A 98 -8.37 -5.24 -10.09
CA ALA A 98 -8.01 -4.76 -11.42
C ALA A 98 -6.50 -4.75 -11.69
N ILE A 99 -5.68 -4.94 -10.67
CA ILE A 99 -4.22 -4.93 -10.78
C ILE A 99 -3.70 -6.38 -10.72
N PRO A 100 -2.83 -6.80 -11.65
CA PRO A 100 -2.21 -8.12 -11.58
C PRO A 100 -1.55 -8.36 -10.21
N SER A 101 -1.75 -9.55 -9.63
CA SER A 101 -1.26 -9.91 -8.30
C SER A 101 0.26 -9.78 -8.12
N GLU A 102 1.01 -9.82 -9.22
CA GLU A 102 2.46 -9.58 -9.23
C GLU A 102 2.87 -8.13 -8.92
N TYR A 103 1.91 -7.17 -8.98
CA TYR A 103 2.18 -5.74 -8.78
C TYR A 103 1.44 -5.13 -7.59
N GLY A 104 0.55 -5.87 -6.94
CA GLY A 104 -0.23 -5.31 -5.84
C GLY A 104 -0.93 -6.36 -4.96
N PRO A 105 -1.46 -5.93 -3.82
CA PRO A 105 -2.23 -6.78 -2.92
C PRO A 105 -3.55 -7.21 -3.57
N ASP A 106 -3.92 -8.48 -3.41
CA ASP A 106 -5.24 -8.97 -3.83
C ASP A 106 -6.37 -8.50 -2.88
N GLY A 107 -7.63 -8.72 -3.30
CA GLY A 107 -8.79 -8.29 -2.51
C GLY A 107 -8.90 -8.97 -1.15
N ARG A 108 -8.40 -10.19 -0.97
CA ARG A 108 -8.39 -10.88 0.34
C ARG A 108 -7.40 -10.24 1.28
N PHE A 109 -6.20 -9.91 0.78
CA PHE A 109 -5.23 -9.14 1.53
C PHE A 109 -5.80 -7.79 1.99
N MET A 110 -6.43 -7.03 1.08
CA MET A 110 -7.04 -5.74 1.41
C MET A 110 -8.11 -5.85 2.48
N THR A 111 -8.95 -6.88 2.42
CA THR A 111 -9.97 -7.16 3.45
C THR A 111 -9.30 -7.45 4.79
N ALA A 112 -8.27 -8.30 4.81
CA ALA A 112 -7.53 -8.65 6.01
C ALA A 112 -6.89 -7.39 6.66
N ILE A 113 -6.26 -6.52 5.87
CA ILE A 113 -5.66 -5.26 6.37
C ILE A 113 -6.74 -4.35 6.97
N VAL A 114 -7.92 -4.23 6.35
CA VAL A 114 -9.02 -3.42 6.90
C VAL A 114 -9.52 -3.98 8.24
N GLU A 115 -9.63 -5.30 8.37
CA GLU A 115 -10.02 -5.94 9.63
C GLU A 115 -8.98 -5.69 10.74
N LEU A 116 -7.69 -5.79 10.43
CA LEU A 116 -6.62 -5.49 11.37
C LEU A 116 -6.57 -4.00 11.73
N ARG A 117 -6.78 -3.12 10.75
CA ARG A 117 -6.84 -1.66 10.99
C ARG A 117 -7.99 -1.28 11.93
N ALA A 118 -9.11 -2.00 11.89
CA ALA A 118 -10.20 -1.79 12.81
C ALA A 118 -9.82 -2.10 14.27
N GLN A 119 -8.87 -3.02 14.52
CA GLN A 119 -8.36 -3.32 15.88
C GLN A 119 -7.59 -2.13 16.47
N ALA A 120 -6.93 -1.33 15.65
CA ALA A 120 -6.22 -0.12 16.08
C ALA A 120 -7.11 0.92 16.78
N ALA A 121 -8.43 0.84 16.62
CA ALA A 121 -9.37 1.70 17.37
C ALA A 121 -9.37 1.43 18.87
N THR A 122 -9.00 0.22 19.30
CA THR A 122 -9.06 -0.23 20.70
C THR A 122 -7.78 -0.85 21.24
N ASP A 123 -6.80 -1.10 20.39
CA ASP A 123 -5.53 -1.75 20.75
C ASP A 123 -4.34 -0.90 20.26
N ASP A 124 -3.50 -0.45 21.21
CA ASP A 124 -2.36 0.42 20.96
C ASP A 124 -1.27 -0.27 20.14
N ALA A 125 -1.08 -1.60 20.30
CA ALA A 125 -0.07 -2.33 19.53
C ALA A 125 -0.39 -2.33 18.03
N TYR A 126 -1.65 -2.52 17.65
CA TYR A 126 -2.09 -2.36 16.26
C TYR A 126 -1.99 -0.90 15.80
N ARG A 127 -2.33 0.07 16.67
CA ARG A 127 -2.27 1.50 16.33
C ARG A 127 -0.86 1.94 16.00
N ASP A 128 0.14 1.57 16.81
CA ASP A 128 1.55 1.91 16.57
C ASP A 128 2.06 1.40 15.22
N HIS A 129 1.63 0.20 14.79
CA HIS A 129 1.96 -0.34 13.49
C HIS A 129 1.31 0.43 12.35
N PHE A 130 0.03 0.79 12.48
CA PHE A 130 -0.65 1.57 11.43
C PHE A 130 -0.15 3.02 11.36
N ASP A 131 0.22 3.64 12.49
CA ASP A 131 0.87 4.96 12.51
C ASP A 131 2.23 4.91 11.80
N ARG A 132 2.97 3.81 11.94
CA ARG A 132 4.21 3.59 11.18
C ARG A 132 3.91 3.37 9.69
N SER A 133 2.96 2.51 9.37
CA SER A 133 2.54 2.22 7.99
C SER A 133 2.14 3.50 7.26
N ASP A 134 1.28 4.32 7.87
CA ASP A 134 0.81 5.55 7.27
C ASP A 134 1.96 6.52 6.98
N ARG A 135 2.95 6.65 7.87
CA ARG A 135 4.15 7.44 7.61
C ARG A 135 4.98 6.91 6.43
N VAL A 136 5.20 5.60 6.37
CA VAL A 136 5.95 4.98 5.26
C VAL A 136 5.27 5.25 3.92
N PHE A 137 3.95 5.10 3.86
CA PHE A 137 3.17 5.40 2.65
C PHE A 137 3.18 6.90 2.30
N GLU A 138 3.03 7.80 3.27
CA GLU A 138 3.10 9.23 3.04
C GLU A 138 4.48 9.66 2.55
N GLU A 139 5.57 9.15 3.13
CA GLU A 139 6.95 9.41 2.69
C GLU A 139 7.19 8.90 1.27
N PHE A 140 6.72 7.69 0.95
CA PHE A 140 6.77 7.14 -0.41
C PHE A 140 6.04 8.03 -1.42
N LEU A 141 4.82 8.43 -1.11
CA LEU A 141 4.01 9.29 -1.99
C LEU A 141 4.68 10.66 -2.16
N GLU A 142 5.15 11.27 -1.08
CA GLU A 142 5.82 12.57 -1.13
C GLU A 142 7.09 12.53 -2.00
N GLN A 143 7.93 11.51 -1.83
CA GLN A 143 9.12 11.31 -2.65
C GLN A 143 8.76 11.07 -4.13
N THR A 144 7.72 10.28 -4.39
CA THR A 144 7.26 9.99 -5.76
C THR A 144 6.70 11.25 -6.44
N ILE A 145 5.96 12.09 -5.71
CA ILE A 145 5.43 13.37 -6.21
C ILE A 145 6.56 14.33 -6.54
N ARG A 146 7.60 14.42 -5.66
CA ARG A 146 8.78 15.24 -5.94
C ARG A 146 9.55 14.76 -7.17
N ALA A 147 9.70 13.46 -7.33
CA ALA A 147 10.36 12.90 -8.51
C ALA A 147 9.55 13.18 -9.79
N ALA A 148 8.22 13.03 -9.76
CA ALA A 148 7.35 13.35 -10.89
C ALA A 148 7.40 14.84 -11.27
N ALA A 149 7.51 15.72 -10.28
CA ALA A 149 7.67 17.17 -10.53
C ALA A 149 9.03 17.49 -11.18
N ALA A 150 10.11 16.83 -10.73
CA ALA A 150 11.43 17.01 -11.33
C ALA A 150 11.50 16.54 -12.80
N ASP A 151 10.88 15.38 -13.09
CA ASP A 151 10.80 14.87 -14.47
C ASP A 151 10.08 15.89 -15.40
N LEU A 152 9.01 16.52 -14.91
CA LEU A 152 8.28 17.55 -15.67
C LEU A 152 9.11 18.83 -15.88
N ASP A 153 9.96 19.22 -14.94
CA ASP A 153 10.88 20.35 -15.11
C ASP A 153 11.94 20.06 -16.17
N ASP A 154 12.52 18.85 -16.15
CA ASP A 154 13.49 18.40 -17.17
C ASP A 154 12.85 18.37 -18.57
N GLU A 155 11.60 17.90 -18.70
CA GLU A 155 10.86 17.88 -19.95
C GLU A 155 10.57 19.31 -20.48
N ARG A 156 10.23 20.25 -19.60
CA ARG A 156 10.02 21.66 -19.95
C ARG A 156 11.28 22.33 -20.44
N GLU A 157 12.41 22.11 -19.76
CA GLU A 157 13.72 22.62 -20.17
C GLU A 157 14.10 22.05 -21.54
N ALA A 158 13.89 20.75 -21.77
CA ALA A 158 14.14 20.10 -23.05
C ALA A 158 13.25 20.63 -24.18
N ALA A 159 12.00 21.04 -23.88
CA ALA A 159 11.08 21.66 -24.82
C ALA A 159 11.36 23.15 -25.09
N GLY A 160 12.38 23.75 -24.44
CA GLY A 160 12.78 25.14 -24.63
C GLY A 160 11.82 26.16 -24.01
N ALA A 161 11.09 25.78 -22.98
CA ALA A 161 10.26 26.71 -22.22
C ALA A 161 11.15 27.76 -21.53
N ASP A 162 10.72 29.04 -21.54
CA ASP A 162 11.46 30.13 -20.91
C ASP A 162 11.60 29.88 -19.41
N ALA A 163 12.80 30.12 -18.87
CA ALA A 163 13.12 29.99 -17.45
C ALA A 163 12.28 30.87 -16.52
N ASP A 164 11.53 31.82 -17.08
CA ASP A 164 10.58 32.72 -16.35
C ASP A 164 9.15 32.16 -16.29
N SER A 165 8.87 31.03 -16.95
CA SER A 165 7.60 30.30 -16.74
C SER A 165 7.59 29.74 -15.32
N PRO A 166 6.48 29.83 -14.57
CA PRO A 166 6.43 29.26 -13.24
C PRO A 166 6.80 27.77 -13.32
N GLY A 167 8.02 27.45 -12.84
CA GLY A 167 8.60 26.12 -12.89
C GLY A 167 7.71 25.08 -12.23
N GLY A 168 7.94 23.82 -12.54
CA GLY A 168 7.15 22.67 -12.13
C GLY A 168 7.15 22.32 -10.63
N GLN A 169 7.38 23.29 -9.75
CA GLN A 169 6.99 23.06 -8.37
C GLN A 169 5.48 22.90 -8.31
N PRO A 170 4.98 21.80 -7.73
CA PRO A 170 3.55 21.61 -7.60
C PRO A 170 2.94 22.83 -6.90
N ALA A 171 1.84 23.37 -7.44
CA ALA A 171 1.13 24.50 -6.85
C ALA A 171 0.66 24.23 -5.41
N ILE A 172 0.62 22.95 -5.02
CA ILE A 172 0.31 22.43 -3.68
C ILE A 172 1.56 21.72 -3.15
N PRO A 173 1.94 21.91 -1.87
CA PRO A 173 3.09 21.24 -1.27
C PRO A 173 3.00 19.71 -1.44
N PRO A 174 4.09 19.00 -1.81
CA PRO A 174 4.09 17.54 -1.99
C PRO A 174 3.54 16.76 -0.80
N ALA A 175 3.80 17.20 0.42
CA ALA A 175 3.26 16.60 1.64
C ALA A 175 1.73 16.67 1.72
N GLU A 176 1.11 17.78 1.28
CA GLU A 176 -0.36 17.92 1.27
C GLU A 176 -0.99 17.03 0.21
N VAL A 177 -0.33 16.87 -0.94
CA VAL A 177 -0.76 15.95 -2.00
C VAL A 177 -0.65 14.50 -1.52
N ALA A 178 0.48 14.15 -0.88
CA ALA A 178 0.71 12.81 -0.31
C ALA A 178 -0.36 12.44 0.71
N SER A 179 -0.63 13.33 1.68
CA SER A 179 -1.66 13.12 2.71
C SER A 179 -3.07 12.99 2.11
N THR A 180 -3.38 13.76 1.05
CA THR A 180 -4.64 13.64 0.32
C THR A 180 -4.77 12.29 -0.37
N LEU A 181 -3.75 11.84 -1.09
CA LEU A 181 -3.74 10.55 -1.77
C LEU A 181 -3.80 9.39 -0.77
N GLN A 182 -3.08 9.47 0.35
CA GLN A 182 -3.13 8.48 1.42
C GLN A 182 -4.54 8.35 2.01
N THR A 183 -5.20 9.48 2.25
CA THR A 183 -6.58 9.50 2.76
C THR A 183 -7.56 8.89 1.75
N LEU A 184 -7.45 9.25 0.46
CA LEU A 184 -8.26 8.67 -0.61
C LEU A 184 -8.04 7.16 -0.73
N SER A 185 -6.80 6.71 -0.67
CA SER A 185 -6.41 5.31 -0.75
C SER A 185 -6.95 4.51 0.43
N THR A 186 -6.79 5.00 1.66
CA THR A 186 -7.35 4.38 2.87
C THR A 186 -8.88 4.31 2.79
N GLY A 187 -9.54 5.39 2.39
CA GLY A 187 -10.99 5.41 2.19
C GLY A 187 -11.46 4.44 1.10
N GLY A 188 -10.72 4.37 0.00
CA GLY A 188 -10.95 3.43 -1.09
C GLY A 188 -10.84 1.98 -0.63
N MET A 189 -9.76 1.63 0.07
CA MET A 189 -9.54 0.31 0.63
C MET A 189 -10.66 -0.12 1.59
N VAL A 190 -11.04 0.74 2.53
CA VAL A 190 -12.14 0.48 3.46
C VAL A 190 -13.45 0.26 2.72
N ARG A 191 -13.78 1.15 1.77
CA ARG A 191 -15.01 1.04 0.98
C ARG A 191 -15.02 -0.23 0.13
N TRP A 192 -13.89 -0.56 -0.48
CA TRP A 192 -13.75 -1.78 -1.28
C TRP A 192 -14.01 -3.03 -0.42
N ALA A 193 -13.39 -3.14 0.76
CA ALA A 193 -13.53 -4.28 1.65
C ALA A 193 -14.95 -4.42 2.27
N THR A 194 -15.68 -3.32 2.43
CA THR A 194 -16.94 -3.29 3.20
C THR A 194 -18.21 -3.12 2.37
N THR A 195 -18.10 -2.96 1.04
CA THR A 195 -19.27 -2.84 0.15
C THR A 195 -19.18 -3.82 -1.00
N SER A 196 -20.32 -4.23 -1.55
CA SER A 196 -20.38 -5.11 -2.74
C SER A 196 -20.48 -4.35 -4.07
N ASP A 197 -20.92 -3.09 -4.04
CA ASP A 197 -20.97 -2.25 -5.24
C ASP A 197 -19.58 -1.71 -5.58
N ARG A 198 -19.11 -1.98 -6.79
CA ARG A 198 -17.81 -1.54 -7.33
C ARG A 198 -17.91 -0.40 -8.34
N GLY A 199 -19.13 0.07 -8.67
CA GLY A 199 -19.35 1.10 -9.68
C GLY A 199 -18.63 2.43 -9.40
N TRP A 200 -18.25 2.67 -8.15
CA TRP A 200 -17.55 3.87 -7.71
C TRP A 200 -16.04 3.87 -8.00
N THR A 201 -15.42 2.68 -8.19
CA THR A 201 -13.94 2.56 -8.28
C THR A 201 -13.40 3.36 -9.46
N ALA A 202 -13.99 3.18 -10.65
CA ALA A 202 -13.58 3.91 -11.85
C ALA A 202 -13.77 5.44 -11.71
N ASP A 203 -14.82 5.90 -11.03
CA ASP A 203 -15.05 7.33 -10.79
C ASP A 203 -14.00 7.90 -9.82
N THR A 204 -13.66 7.17 -8.77
CA THR A 204 -12.62 7.57 -7.80
C THR A 204 -11.24 7.63 -8.47
N GLN A 205 -10.88 6.62 -9.27
CA GLN A 205 -9.62 6.62 -10.01
C GLN A 205 -9.53 7.78 -10.99
N ARG A 206 -10.60 8.06 -11.76
CA ARG A 206 -10.63 9.25 -12.64
C ARG A 206 -10.50 10.55 -11.85
N GLY A 207 -11.14 10.65 -10.70
CA GLY A 207 -11.06 11.83 -9.83
C GLY A 207 -9.64 12.05 -9.29
N ALA A 208 -9.00 10.98 -8.81
CA ALA A 208 -7.63 11.03 -8.33
C ALA A 208 -6.63 11.39 -9.44
N ARG A 209 -6.82 10.82 -10.65
CA ARG A 209 -5.99 11.17 -11.82
C ARG A 209 -6.12 12.64 -12.21
N ARG A 210 -7.34 13.19 -12.28
CA ARG A 210 -7.56 14.62 -12.54
C ARG A 210 -6.94 15.51 -11.45
N TYR A 211 -7.01 15.09 -10.21
CA TYR A 211 -6.33 15.79 -9.12
C TYR A 211 -4.82 15.82 -9.34
N LEU A 212 -4.21 14.68 -9.68
CA LEU A 212 -2.78 14.58 -10.03
C LEU A 212 -2.43 15.45 -11.25
N GLU A 213 -3.26 15.46 -12.28
CA GLU A 213 -3.09 16.34 -13.46
C GLU A 213 -3.13 17.83 -13.10
N THR A 214 -3.92 18.20 -12.09
CA THR A 214 -3.98 19.59 -11.59
C THR A 214 -2.72 19.97 -10.81
N VAL A 215 -2.15 19.01 -10.05
CA VAL A 215 -0.98 19.23 -9.20
C VAL A 215 0.32 19.10 -10.00
N LEU A 216 0.35 18.17 -10.94
CA LEU A 216 1.46 17.84 -11.83
C LEU A 216 0.99 17.95 -13.28
N PRO A 217 0.80 19.16 -13.82
CA PRO A 217 0.27 19.35 -15.16
C PRO A 217 1.29 18.90 -16.22
N ASP A 218 0.83 18.13 -17.22
CA ASP A 218 1.64 17.69 -18.33
C ASP A 218 2.24 18.89 -19.10
N VAL A 219 3.41 18.70 -19.68
CA VAL A 219 4.02 19.72 -20.54
C VAL A 219 3.28 19.73 -21.87
N GLU A 220 2.60 20.84 -22.18
CA GLU A 220 2.00 20.98 -23.52
C GLU A 220 3.13 21.11 -24.57
N PRO A 221 3.12 20.32 -25.65
CA PRO A 221 4.09 20.48 -26.72
C PRO A 221 3.91 21.87 -27.32
N SER A 222 5.00 22.65 -27.35
CA SER A 222 5.03 23.97 -28.00
C SER A 222 4.65 23.82 -29.46
N GLY A 223 3.51 24.38 -29.87
CA GLY A 223 2.95 24.34 -31.22
C GLY A 223 3.75 25.20 -32.21
#